data_24c3457d111bc688aa1202bb6ec01d34
#
_entry.id   24c3457d111bc688aa1202bb6ec01d34
#
_cell.length_a   1.000
_cell.length_b   1.000
_cell.length_c   1.000
_cell.angle_alpha   90.00
_cell.angle_beta   90.00
_cell.angle_gamma   90.00
#
_symmetry.space_group_name_H-M   'P 1'
#
loop_
_entity.id
_entity.type
_entity.pdbx_description
1 polymer ?
#
loop_
_entity_poly.entity_id
_entity_poly.type
_entity_poly.pdbx_seq_one_letter_code
_entity_poly.pdbx_strand_id
1 'polypeptide(L)'
;MNNKSSESITLCAVGDVCINRKNPKSIFDFTMPTINKADISFCQLETSFSDRGSPLPQNRLHFRASPDAASALRYAGFDVVSFASNHCMDYGSDAFLDTINTLKENGMLPLGAGKNIDEARKPVIIKRKGISIGFLAYNSILPVGYWADGDKPGCCPLRIYTLYEQIEPEQPGTRCRIRTFPMAEDFEAMKQDIRKLRAEVDILIVSFHWGLHFTHADLAEYELEVGHAAIDCGTDLVLGHHAHILKAIEVYKGNVIFHSLGNFAFDYSRRATTPEEEARRLSFNPTWKYDPEYAGYTFPVDSRQTVVAKCLISDKRISRVSFLPAHINGRAQPEILSRDDKRFDELVNYLKEITIQHGFDTKYAVDGEEVIVWP
;
A
#
# COMPACT_ATOMS: atom_id res chain seq x y z
N MET A 1 -7.91 -44.00 -4.46
CA MET A 1 -7.32 -42.76 -4.96
C MET A 1 -7.22 -41.81 -3.74
N ASN A 2 -6.01 -41.62 -3.21
CA ASN A 2 -5.82 -40.72 -2.06
C ASN A 2 -6.05 -39.27 -2.52
N ASN A 3 -7.18 -38.68 -2.13
CA ASN A 3 -7.36 -37.23 -2.15
C ASN A 3 -6.34 -36.61 -1.17
N LYS A 4 -5.13 -36.32 -1.62
CA LYS A 4 -4.32 -35.31 -0.94
C LYS A 4 -5.08 -34.00 -1.12
N SER A 5 -5.76 -33.53 -0.07
CA SER A 5 -6.17 -32.14 -0.01
C SER A 5 -4.92 -31.31 -0.31
N SER A 6 -4.90 -30.59 -1.42
CA SER A 6 -3.78 -29.69 -1.73
C SER A 6 -3.68 -28.70 -0.56
N GLU A 7 -2.51 -28.66 0.10
CA GLU A 7 -2.29 -27.73 1.19
C GLU A 7 -2.40 -26.30 0.64
N SER A 8 -3.45 -25.61 1.02
CA SER A 8 -3.65 -24.21 0.62
C SER A 8 -2.72 -23.27 1.40
N ILE A 9 -2.34 -22.17 0.77
CA ILE A 9 -1.60 -21.06 1.39
C ILE A 9 -2.57 -19.90 1.55
N THR A 10 -2.59 -19.32 2.74
CA THR A 10 -3.26 -18.04 3.01
C THR A 10 -2.23 -16.93 3.01
N LEU A 11 -2.44 -15.93 2.16
CA LEU A 11 -1.70 -14.68 2.16
C LEU A 11 -2.58 -13.56 2.71
N CYS A 12 -2.04 -12.75 3.63
CA CYS A 12 -2.65 -11.50 4.09
C CYS A 12 -1.79 -10.31 3.68
N ALA A 13 -2.43 -9.25 3.18
CA ALA A 13 -1.77 -7.99 2.86
C ALA A 13 -2.54 -6.82 3.47
N VAL A 14 -1.82 -5.84 4.01
CA VAL A 14 -2.39 -4.65 4.62
C VAL A 14 -1.83 -3.38 4.00
N GLY A 15 -2.51 -2.26 4.23
CA GLY A 15 -2.13 -0.94 3.75
C GLY A 15 -0.91 -0.34 4.46
N ASP A 16 -0.89 0.99 4.53
CA ASP A 16 0.25 1.77 4.96
C ASP A 16 0.49 1.67 6.47
N VAL A 17 1.75 1.42 6.85
CA VAL A 17 2.20 1.25 8.24
C VAL A 17 3.26 2.29 8.58
N CYS A 18 3.04 3.04 9.64
CA CYS A 18 3.98 3.98 10.23
C CYS A 18 3.92 3.88 11.75
N ILE A 19 4.99 3.41 12.39
CA ILE A 19 5.01 3.14 13.84
C ILE A 19 5.91 4.16 14.51
N ASN A 20 5.35 4.97 15.42
CA ASN A 20 6.10 5.94 16.21
C ASN A 20 5.46 6.16 17.60
N ARG A 21 5.45 5.13 18.43
CA ARG A 21 4.90 5.17 19.80
C ARG A 21 5.80 4.45 20.80
N LYS A 22 5.62 4.76 22.10
CA LYS A 22 6.42 4.17 23.20
C LYS A 22 6.30 2.65 23.28
N ASN A 23 5.12 2.09 23.02
CA ASN A 23 4.90 0.64 22.94
C ASN A 23 4.55 0.27 21.48
N PRO A 24 5.54 0.04 20.61
CA PRO A 24 5.31 -0.19 19.18
C PRO A 24 4.38 -1.37 18.89
N LYS A 25 4.45 -2.44 19.69
CA LYS A 25 3.64 -3.66 19.50
C LYS A 25 2.15 -3.40 19.68
N SER A 26 1.79 -2.43 20.55
CA SER A 26 0.39 -2.15 20.85
C SER A 26 -0.44 -1.67 19.67
N ILE A 27 0.21 -1.19 18.58
CA ILE A 27 -0.53 -0.76 17.39
C ILE A 27 -1.26 -1.92 16.70
N PHE A 28 -0.80 -3.16 16.91
CA PHE A 28 -1.34 -4.38 16.31
C PHE A 28 -2.17 -5.25 17.27
N ASP A 29 -2.52 -4.77 18.47
CA ASP A 29 -3.20 -5.57 19.50
C ASP A 29 -4.47 -6.28 18.99
N PHE A 30 -5.24 -5.64 18.09
CA PHE A 30 -6.51 -6.17 17.60
C PHE A 30 -6.37 -6.94 16.27
N THR A 31 -5.22 -6.91 15.61
CA THR A 31 -5.03 -7.51 14.28
C THR A 31 -3.95 -8.58 14.24
N MET A 32 -3.01 -8.55 15.18
CA MET A 32 -1.93 -9.53 15.26
C MET A 32 -2.43 -10.99 15.20
N PRO A 33 -3.50 -11.42 15.91
CA PRO A 33 -3.95 -12.80 15.83
C PRO A 33 -4.39 -13.24 14.43
N THR A 34 -4.93 -12.31 13.64
CA THR A 34 -5.36 -12.57 12.26
C THR A 34 -4.17 -12.62 11.30
N ILE A 35 -3.24 -11.67 11.40
CA ILE A 35 -2.04 -11.61 10.55
C ILE A 35 -1.15 -12.84 10.79
N ASN A 36 -0.93 -13.22 12.06
CA ASN A 36 -0.11 -14.38 12.42
C ASN A 36 -0.70 -15.75 12.00
N LYS A 37 -1.99 -15.81 11.66
CA LYS A 37 -2.59 -17.03 11.12
C LYS A 37 -2.31 -17.25 9.64
N ALA A 38 -1.88 -16.21 8.93
CA ALA A 38 -1.54 -16.32 7.51
C ALA A 38 -0.22 -17.08 7.33
N ASP A 39 -0.09 -17.81 6.23
CA ASP A 39 1.17 -18.47 5.83
C ASP A 39 2.21 -17.44 5.37
N ILE A 40 1.75 -16.31 4.79
CA ILE A 40 2.57 -15.21 4.32
C ILE A 40 1.83 -13.89 4.60
N SER A 41 2.55 -12.89 5.11
CA SER A 41 1.98 -11.58 5.42
C SER A 41 2.82 -10.46 4.83
N PHE A 42 2.13 -9.46 4.26
CA PHE A 42 2.69 -8.30 3.58
C PHE A 42 2.19 -6.99 4.19
N CYS A 43 3.07 -5.97 4.30
CA CYS A 43 2.69 -4.59 4.58
C CYS A 43 3.52 -3.57 3.78
N GLN A 44 2.99 -2.34 3.65
CA GLN A 44 3.70 -1.18 3.11
C GLN A 44 4.24 -0.34 4.28
N LEU A 45 5.54 -0.07 4.32
CA LEU A 45 6.18 0.72 5.37
C LEU A 45 6.40 2.16 4.91
N GLU A 46 5.95 3.11 5.74
CA GLU A 46 6.12 4.55 5.50
C GLU A 46 6.90 5.26 6.61
N THR A 47 7.79 4.58 7.30
CA THR A 47 8.66 5.19 8.30
C THR A 47 10.07 4.61 8.22
N SER A 48 11.08 5.43 8.52
CA SER A 48 12.46 4.96 8.67
C SER A 48 12.71 4.46 10.09
N PHE A 49 13.38 3.33 10.23
CA PHE A 49 13.84 2.78 11.49
C PHE A 49 15.35 3.05 11.66
N SER A 50 15.70 4.23 12.12
CA SER A 50 17.10 4.65 12.29
C SER A 50 17.21 5.83 13.23
N ASP A 51 18.31 5.90 13.95
CA ASP A 51 18.67 7.06 14.76
C ASP A 51 19.65 8.01 14.02
N ARG A 52 20.06 7.67 12.78
CA ARG A 52 20.98 8.44 11.94
C ARG A 52 20.27 9.33 10.95
N GLY A 53 21.01 10.24 10.33
CA GLY A 53 20.53 11.14 9.30
C GLY A 53 19.80 12.37 9.83
N SER A 54 19.43 13.25 8.90
CA SER A 54 18.71 14.50 9.16
C SER A 54 17.55 14.63 8.21
N PRO A 55 16.45 15.33 8.60
CA PRO A 55 15.31 15.56 7.73
C PRO A 55 15.72 16.17 6.39
N LEU A 56 15.32 15.56 5.29
CA LEU A 56 15.58 16.08 3.96
C LEU A 56 14.51 17.12 3.54
N PRO A 57 14.90 18.22 2.91
CA PRO A 57 13.98 19.32 2.58
C PRO A 57 12.96 18.99 1.48
N GLN A 58 13.12 17.88 0.79
CA GLN A 58 12.23 17.44 -0.31
C GLN A 58 10.84 17.04 0.16
N ASN A 59 10.72 16.59 1.41
CA ASN A 59 9.44 16.31 2.06
C ASN A 59 9.11 17.34 3.12
N ARG A 60 7.82 17.64 3.31
CA ARG A 60 7.34 18.52 4.37
C ARG A 60 7.05 17.77 5.68
N LEU A 61 6.78 16.48 5.57
CA LEU A 61 6.55 15.57 6.68
C LEU A 61 7.65 14.54 6.66
N HIS A 62 8.19 14.23 7.83
CA HIS A 62 9.26 13.26 7.98
C HIS A 62 8.88 12.24 9.03
N PHE A 63 8.93 10.97 8.68
CA PHE A 63 8.59 9.88 9.57
C PHE A 63 9.85 9.08 9.93
N ARG A 64 10.09 8.97 11.25
CA ARG A 64 11.18 8.18 11.81
C ARG A 64 10.77 7.60 13.14
N ALA A 65 11.19 6.37 13.40
CA ALA A 65 11.09 5.72 14.69
C ALA A 65 12.43 5.08 15.07
N SER A 66 12.60 4.77 16.36
CA SER A 66 13.73 3.97 16.84
C SER A 66 13.80 2.64 16.10
N PRO A 67 15.00 2.10 15.79
CA PRO A 67 15.19 0.77 15.21
C PRO A 67 14.42 -0.34 15.95
N ASP A 68 14.27 -0.25 17.27
CA ASP A 68 13.54 -1.22 18.08
C ASP A 68 12.07 -1.34 17.70
N ALA A 69 11.49 -0.30 17.09
CA ALA A 69 10.10 -0.31 16.65
C ALA A 69 9.84 -1.33 15.53
N ALA A 70 10.86 -1.69 14.75
CA ALA A 70 10.76 -2.72 13.70
C ALA A 70 10.33 -4.09 14.27
N SER A 71 10.69 -4.39 15.53
CA SER A 71 10.25 -5.61 16.21
C SER A 71 8.73 -5.76 16.30
N ALA A 72 7.98 -4.66 16.22
CA ALA A 72 6.52 -4.69 16.23
C ALA A 72 5.94 -5.27 14.92
N LEU A 73 6.59 -5.04 13.78
CA LEU A 73 6.20 -5.66 12.51
C LEU A 73 6.37 -7.18 12.58
N ARG A 74 7.51 -7.63 13.13
CA ARG A 74 7.75 -9.08 13.31
C ARG A 74 6.78 -9.70 14.32
N TYR A 75 6.48 -8.99 15.42
CA TYR A 75 5.48 -9.41 16.40
C TYR A 75 4.09 -9.56 15.78
N ALA A 76 3.71 -8.65 14.87
CA ALA A 76 2.45 -8.73 14.13
C ALA A 76 2.42 -9.89 13.12
N GLY A 77 3.59 -10.44 12.72
CA GLY A 77 3.70 -11.59 11.84
C GLY A 77 4.09 -11.24 10.39
N PHE A 78 4.48 -10.01 10.09
CA PHE A 78 4.84 -9.63 8.72
C PHE A 78 6.13 -10.32 8.26
N ASP A 79 6.08 -10.88 7.03
CA ASP A 79 7.19 -11.54 6.34
C ASP A 79 7.81 -10.63 5.28
N VAL A 80 6.97 -9.99 4.43
CA VAL A 80 7.39 -9.10 3.33
C VAL A 80 7.00 -7.68 3.67
N VAL A 81 7.96 -6.77 3.58
CA VAL A 81 7.77 -5.35 3.88
C VAL A 81 8.19 -4.53 2.67
N SER A 82 7.24 -3.93 1.97
CA SER A 82 7.56 -2.95 0.94
C SER A 82 8.07 -1.67 1.60
N PHE A 83 9.23 -1.18 1.17
CA PHE A 83 9.79 0.10 1.60
C PHE A 83 9.89 1.08 0.42
N ALA A 84 9.20 0.78 -0.68
CA ALA A 84 9.02 1.68 -1.82
C ALA A 84 7.93 2.72 -1.48
N SER A 85 8.30 3.82 -0.83
CA SER A 85 7.38 4.89 -0.43
C SER A 85 7.99 6.28 -0.57
N ASN A 86 7.15 7.33 -0.57
CA ASN A 86 7.59 8.71 -0.57
C ASN A 86 8.23 9.16 0.75
N HIS A 87 8.19 8.31 1.78
CA HIS A 87 8.82 8.55 3.09
C HIS A 87 10.07 7.70 3.35
N CYS A 88 10.49 6.86 2.39
CA CYS A 88 11.61 5.95 2.58
C CYS A 88 12.96 6.66 2.80
N MET A 89 13.14 7.86 2.26
CA MET A 89 14.41 8.64 2.32
C MET A 89 14.29 9.90 3.17
N ASP A 90 13.29 10.04 4.02
CA ASP A 90 13.01 11.25 4.80
C ASP A 90 14.22 11.74 5.64
N TYR A 91 15.09 10.84 6.04
CA TYR A 91 16.29 11.12 6.83
C TYR A 91 17.60 10.79 6.09
N GLY A 92 17.54 10.65 4.76
CA GLY A 92 18.70 10.43 3.90
C GLY A 92 19.16 8.97 3.80
N SER A 93 20.23 8.77 3.05
CA SER A 93 20.70 7.45 2.65
C SER A 93 21.10 6.55 3.82
N ASP A 94 21.69 7.11 4.88
CA ASP A 94 22.10 6.32 6.04
C ASP A 94 20.90 5.74 6.77
N ALA A 95 19.86 6.56 7.04
CA ALA A 95 18.64 6.11 7.68
C ALA A 95 17.87 5.10 6.80
N PHE A 96 17.89 5.30 5.50
CA PHE A 96 17.30 4.38 4.52
C PHE A 96 17.95 3.00 4.56
N LEU A 97 19.30 2.94 4.50
CA LEU A 97 20.03 1.68 4.54
C LEU A 97 19.94 1.00 5.91
N ASP A 98 19.95 1.77 7.00
CA ASP A 98 19.69 1.25 8.35
C ASP A 98 18.33 0.56 8.41
N THR A 99 17.29 1.18 7.86
CA THR A 99 15.94 0.61 7.84
C THR A 99 15.90 -0.73 7.13
N ILE A 100 16.53 -0.85 5.95
CA ILE A 100 16.65 -2.11 5.21
C ILE A 100 17.35 -3.18 6.06
N ASN A 101 18.44 -2.83 6.72
CA ASN A 101 19.19 -3.77 7.57
C ASN A 101 18.37 -4.17 8.80
N THR A 102 17.74 -3.21 9.47
CA THR A 102 16.87 -3.45 10.64
C THR A 102 15.72 -4.40 10.31
N LEU A 103 15.07 -4.25 9.15
CA LEU A 103 14.04 -5.18 8.69
C LEU A 103 14.61 -6.60 8.53
N LYS A 104 15.77 -6.75 7.88
CA LYS A 104 16.43 -8.05 7.69
C LYS A 104 16.85 -8.70 9.01
N GLU A 105 17.42 -7.93 9.93
CA GLU A 105 17.81 -8.39 11.26
C GLU A 105 16.62 -8.88 12.09
N ASN A 106 15.44 -8.31 11.88
CA ASN A 106 14.19 -8.78 12.47
C ASN A 106 13.54 -9.94 11.67
N GLY A 107 14.21 -10.51 10.68
CA GLY A 107 13.75 -11.67 9.92
C GLY A 107 12.67 -11.36 8.89
N MET A 108 12.52 -10.12 8.48
CA MET A 108 11.62 -9.68 7.42
C MET A 108 12.36 -9.49 6.09
N LEU A 109 11.62 -9.51 4.99
CA LEU A 109 12.13 -9.38 3.64
C LEU A 109 11.77 -7.99 3.09
N PRO A 110 12.70 -7.00 3.10
CA PRO A 110 12.46 -5.69 2.51
C PRO A 110 12.36 -5.79 0.99
N LEU A 111 11.46 -5.02 0.40
CA LEU A 111 11.11 -5.04 -1.02
C LEU A 111 11.04 -3.62 -1.59
N GLY A 112 11.44 -3.45 -2.86
CA GLY A 112 11.32 -2.19 -3.58
C GLY A 112 12.29 -1.10 -3.11
N ALA A 113 13.38 -1.48 -2.43
CA ALA A 113 14.39 -0.58 -1.87
C ALA A 113 15.77 -1.25 -1.90
N GLY A 114 16.81 -0.47 -2.18
CA GLY A 114 18.16 -1.03 -2.29
C GLY A 114 19.26 0.02 -2.28
N LYS A 115 20.51 -0.43 -2.21
CA LYS A 115 21.69 0.44 -2.26
C LYS A 115 21.97 1.00 -3.67
N ASN A 116 21.31 0.45 -4.68
CA ASN A 116 21.33 0.86 -6.08
C ASN A 116 20.06 0.36 -6.77
N ILE A 117 19.90 0.70 -8.05
CA ILE A 117 18.69 0.34 -8.83
C ILE A 117 18.52 -1.18 -8.98
N ASP A 118 19.61 -1.93 -9.13
CA ASP A 118 19.54 -3.39 -9.29
C ASP A 118 19.01 -4.06 -8.01
N GLU A 119 19.43 -3.59 -6.84
CA GLU A 119 18.90 -4.08 -5.56
C GLU A 119 17.45 -3.62 -5.33
N ALA A 120 17.13 -2.37 -5.67
CA ALA A 120 15.77 -1.84 -5.51
C ALA A 120 14.73 -2.58 -6.36
N ARG A 121 15.12 -3.06 -7.56
CA ARG A 121 14.28 -3.85 -8.49
C ARG A 121 14.27 -5.35 -8.18
N LYS A 122 15.10 -5.81 -7.23
CA LYS A 122 15.23 -7.23 -6.93
C LYS A 122 13.94 -7.78 -6.33
N PRO A 123 13.39 -8.89 -6.88
CA PRO A 123 12.20 -9.50 -6.31
C PRO A 123 12.47 -10.19 -4.98
N VAL A 124 11.44 -10.30 -4.15
CA VAL A 124 11.38 -11.24 -3.03
C VAL A 124 10.64 -12.50 -3.50
N ILE A 125 11.22 -13.68 -3.26
CA ILE A 125 10.59 -14.97 -3.59
C ILE A 125 10.50 -15.80 -2.32
N ILE A 126 9.28 -16.23 -1.97
CA ILE A 126 9.00 -17.12 -0.84
C ILE A 126 8.49 -18.45 -1.38
N LYS A 127 9.03 -19.56 -0.84
CA LYS A 127 8.50 -20.89 -1.09
C LYS A 127 7.78 -21.41 0.14
N ARG A 128 6.50 -21.74 0.00
CA ARG A 128 5.65 -22.29 1.05
C ARG A 128 4.86 -23.47 0.50
N LYS A 129 4.80 -24.58 1.23
CA LYS A 129 3.98 -25.77 0.84
C LYS A 129 4.14 -26.14 -0.64
N GLY A 130 5.36 -26.03 -1.17
CA GLY A 130 5.68 -26.38 -2.57
C GLY A 130 5.25 -25.36 -3.64
N ILE A 131 4.72 -24.20 -3.25
CA ILE A 131 4.34 -23.10 -4.14
C ILE A 131 5.35 -21.95 -3.99
N SER A 132 5.79 -21.38 -5.11
CA SER A 132 6.66 -20.21 -5.17
C SER A 132 5.84 -18.94 -5.39
N ILE A 133 5.99 -17.94 -4.49
CA ILE A 133 5.30 -16.66 -4.55
C ILE A 133 6.35 -15.56 -4.67
N GLY A 134 6.27 -14.78 -5.74
CA GLY A 134 7.16 -13.66 -6.04
C GLY A 134 6.49 -12.32 -5.76
N PHE A 135 7.28 -11.35 -5.27
CA PHE A 135 6.86 -10.00 -4.99
C PHE A 135 7.77 -9.00 -5.68
N LEU A 136 7.17 -7.94 -6.25
CA LEU A 136 7.84 -6.73 -6.71
C LEU A 136 7.16 -5.51 -6.10
N ALA A 137 7.88 -4.40 -5.92
CA ALA A 137 7.30 -3.15 -5.45
C ALA A 137 7.92 -1.95 -6.16
N TYR A 138 7.05 -0.98 -6.49
CA TYR A 138 7.41 0.26 -7.20
C TYR A 138 6.78 1.47 -6.50
N ASN A 139 7.47 2.61 -6.58
CA ASN A 139 6.97 3.88 -6.06
C ASN A 139 6.85 4.92 -7.19
N SER A 140 5.68 5.54 -7.33
CA SER A 140 5.46 6.64 -8.26
C SER A 140 5.37 8.02 -7.58
N ILE A 141 5.33 8.04 -6.25
CA ILE A 141 5.32 9.28 -5.46
C ILE A 141 6.75 9.56 -4.98
N LEU A 142 7.49 10.22 -5.84
CA LEU A 142 8.95 10.31 -5.73
C LEU A 142 9.42 11.75 -5.48
N PRO A 143 9.65 12.16 -4.21
CA PRO A 143 10.42 13.37 -3.95
C PRO A 143 11.78 13.30 -4.66
N VAL A 144 12.26 14.45 -5.13
CA VAL A 144 13.52 14.50 -5.89
C VAL A 144 14.65 13.85 -5.09
N GLY A 145 15.30 12.86 -5.71
CA GLY A 145 16.41 12.15 -5.09
C GLY A 145 16.06 10.92 -4.26
N TYR A 146 14.78 10.53 -4.12
CA TYR A 146 14.38 9.36 -3.33
C TYR A 146 14.47 8.02 -4.11
N TRP A 147 14.55 8.06 -5.43
CA TRP A 147 14.71 6.85 -6.24
C TRP A 147 16.15 6.35 -6.31
N ALA A 148 16.31 5.06 -6.44
CA ALA A 148 17.58 4.41 -6.68
C ALA A 148 18.11 4.70 -8.09
N ASP A 149 19.44 4.73 -8.23
CA ASP A 149 20.14 4.84 -9.50
C ASP A 149 21.33 3.85 -9.53
N GLY A 150 22.20 3.91 -10.53
CA GLY A 150 23.30 2.96 -10.74
C GLY A 150 24.17 2.69 -9.51
N ASP A 151 24.56 3.74 -8.79
CA ASP A 151 25.38 3.68 -7.57
C ASP A 151 24.74 4.39 -6.36
N LYS A 152 23.48 4.82 -6.49
CA LYS A 152 22.77 5.61 -5.49
C LYS A 152 21.66 4.79 -4.83
N PRO A 153 21.62 4.75 -3.46
CA PRO A 153 20.52 4.11 -2.74
C PRO A 153 19.20 4.84 -2.92
N GLY A 154 18.12 4.08 -2.87
CA GLY A 154 16.77 4.61 -2.97
C GLY A 154 15.73 3.52 -3.23
N CYS A 155 14.47 3.94 -3.38
CA CYS A 155 13.40 3.02 -3.74
C CYS A 155 13.29 2.78 -5.24
N CYS A 156 12.63 1.71 -5.62
CA CYS A 156 12.39 1.33 -7.01
C CYS A 156 11.41 2.31 -7.67
N PRO A 157 11.84 3.07 -8.71
CA PRO A 157 11.02 4.10 -9.29
C PRO A 157 10.01 3.59 -10.31
N LEU A 158 8.87 4.28 -10.36
CA LEU A 158 7.94 4.32 -11.48
C LEU A 158 7.53 5.79 -11.67
N ARG A 159 8.41 6.58 -12.27
CA ARG A 159 8.22 8.03 -12.42
C ARG A 159 7.08 8.34 -13.37
N ILE A 160 6.31 9.40 -13.06
CA ILE A 160 5.10 9.78 -13.78
C ILE A 160 5.24 11.21 -14.31
N TYR A 161 4.84 11.42 -15.57
CA TYR A 161 4.63 12.75 -16.12
C TYR A 161 3.24 13.24 -15.79
N THR A 162 3.14 14.54 -15.46
CA THR A 162 1.88 15.25 -15.34
C THR A 162 1.83 16.34 -16.40
N LEU A 163 0.78 16.33 -17.23
CA LEU A 163 0.50 17.35 -18.22
C LEU A 163 -0.78 18.11 -17.84
N TYR A 164 -0.71 19.40 -17.86
CA TYR A 164 -1.87 20.30 -17.70
C TYR A 164 -2.38 20.69 -19.09
N GLU A 165 -3.42 19.99 -19.56
CA GLU A 165 -4.03 20.22 -20.86
C GLU A 165 -5.07 21.34 -20.75
N GLN A 166 -4.91 22.42 -21.51
CA GLN A 166 -5.91 23.48 -21.57
C GLN A 166 -7.15 22.97 -22.31
N ILE A 167 -8.33 23.11 -21.67
CA ILE A 167 -9.62 22.71 -22.29
C ILE A 167 -10.10 23.80 -23.23
N GLU A 168 -9.91 25.07 -22.86
CA GLU A 168 -10.30 26.26 -23.62
C GLU A 168 -9.08 27.20 -23.74
N PRO A 169 -8.20 26.98 -24.74
CA PRO A 169 -6.94 27.74 -24.86
C PRO A 169 -7.14 29.26 -25.03
N GLU A 170 -8.29 29.68 -25.59
CA GLU A 170 -8.67 31.08 -25.80
C GLU A 170 -9.20 31.78 -24.53
N GLN A 171 -9.45 31.03 -23.44
CA GLN A 171 -9.96 31.58 -22.18
C GLN A 171 -8.93 31.47 -21.06
N PRO A 172 -8.11 32.50 -20.80
CA PRO A 172 -7.12 32.47 -19.71
C PRO A 172 -7.79 32.27 -18.35
N GLY A 173 -7.24 31.35 -17.54
CA GLY A 173 -7.74 31.04 -16.20
C GLY A 173 -8.83 29.96 -16.13
N THR A 174 -9.24 29.37 -17.25
CA THR A 174 -10.09 28.16 -17.27
C THR A 174 -9.38 26.99 -16.60
N ARG A 175 -10.19 26.06 -16.06
CA ARG A 175 -9.67 24.81 -15.51
C ARG A 175 -8.96 24.01 -16.60
N CYS A 176 -7.84 23.37 -16.25
CA CYS A 176 -7.16 22.43 -17.10
C CYS A 176 -7.61 21.00 -16.81
N ARG A 177 -7.45 20.11 -17.79
CA ARG A 177 -7.47 18.66 -17.54
C ARG A 177 -6.07 18.21 -17.11
N ILE A 178 -6.00 17.43 -16.06
CA ILE A 178 -4.75 16.81 -15.60
C ILE A 178 -4.64 15.46 -16.29
N ARG A 179 -3.57 15.29 -17.08
CA ARG A 179 -3.23 14.03 -17.74
C ARG A 179 -1.98 13.47 -17.07
N THR A 180 -1.97 12.17 -16.83
CA THR A 180 -0.84 11.51 -16.19
C THR A 180 -0.47 10.23 -16.93
N PHE A 181 0.82 10.00 -17.14
CA PHE A 181 1.33 8.82 -17.83
C PHE A 181 2.74 8.48 -17.34
N PRO A 182 3.10 7.17 -17.29
CA PRO A 182 4.40 6.75 -16.80
C PRO A 182 5.53 7.18 -17.73
N MET A 183 6.71 7.44 -17.17
CA MET A 183 7.93 7.59 -17.95
C MET A 183 8.26 6.26 -18.65
N ALA A 184 8.50 6.31 -19.95
CA ALA A 184 8.65 5.12 -20.79
C ALA A 184 9.74 4.15 -20.27
N GLU A 185 10.87 4.70 -19.81
CA GLU A 185 11.99 3.89 -19.29
C GLU A 185 11.60 3.08 -18.04
N ASP A 186 10.97 3.72 -17.05
CA ASP A 186 10.56 3.04 -15.82
C ASP A 186 9.42 2.04 -16.10
N PHE A 187 8.51 2.41 -16.99
CA PHE A 187 7.38 1.57 -17.36
C PHE A 187 7.82 0.30 -18.09
N GLU A 188 8.75 0.41 -19.05
CA GLU A 188 9.33 -0.76 -19.71
C GLU A 188 10.17 -1.60 -18.75
N ALA A 189 10.93 -0.97 -17.84
CA ALA A 189 11.69 -1.66 -16.82
C ALA A 189 10.77 -2.50 -15.91
N MET A 190 9.66 -1.92 -15.42
CA MET A 190 8.65 -2.63 -14.64
C MET A 190 8.08 -3.85 -15.40
N LYS A 191 7.68 -3.66 -16.66
CA LYS A 191 7.14 -4.75 -17.49
C LYS A 191 8.16 -5.88 -17.71
N GLN A 192 9.43 -5.54 -17.88
CA GLN A 192 10.51 -6.53 -18.01
C GLN A 192 10.73 -7.30 -16.70
N ASP A 193 10.73 -6.63 -15.55
CA ASP A 193 10.87 -7.27 -14.25
C ASP A 193 9.74 -8.26 -13.99
N ILE A 194 8.48 -7.85 -14.27
CA ILE A 194 7.31 -8.70 -14.11
C ILE A 194 7.40 -9.94 -15.00
N ARG A 195 7.69 -9.78 -16.29
CA ARG A 195 7.84 -10.91 -17.23
C ARG A 195 8.96 -11.86 -16.83
N LYS A 196 10.09 -11.33 -16.36
CA LYS A 196 11.21 -12.13 -15.89
C LYS A 196 10.82 -12.94 -14.65
N LEU A 197 10.23 -12.30 -13.64
CA LEU A 197 9.82 -12.97 -12.41
C LEU A 197 8.69 -13.99 -12.67
N ARG A 198 7.75 -13.68 -13.58
CA ARG A 198 6.66 -14.60 -13.96
C ARG A 198 7.17 -15.97 -14.39
N ALA A 199 8.31 -16.04 -15.07
CA ALA A 199 8.92 -17.30 -15.50
C ALA A 199 9.53 -18.12 -14.34
N GLU A 200 9.70 -17.53 -13.15
CA GLU A 200 10.41 -18.13 -12.02
C GLU A 200 9.46 -18.58 -10.87
N VAL A 201 8.21 -18.07 -10.86
CA VAL A 201 7.29 -18.26 -9.74
C VAL A 201 5.91 -18.76 -10.16
N ASP A 202 5.21 -19.42 -9.24
CA ASP A 202 3.83 -19.87 -9.46
C ASP A 202 2.83 -18.72 -9.31
N ILE A 203 3.04 -17.83 -8.33
CA ILE A 203 2.20 -16.65 -8.04
C ILE A 203 3.08 -15.41 -8.07
N LEU A 204 2.59 -14.34 -8.71
CA LEU A 204 3.28 -13.06 -8.78
C LEU A 204 2.40 -11.91 -8.26
N ILE A 205 2.90 -11.19 -7.27
CA ILE A 205 2.22 -10.06 -6.61
C ILE A 205 3.05 -8.80 -6.82
N VAL A 206 2.40 -7.71 -7.24
CA VAL A 206 3.06 -6.42 -7.41
C VAL A 206 2.43 -5.39 -6.49
N SER A 207 3.26 -4.68 -5.74
CA SER A 207 2.85 -3.56 -4.90
C SER A 207 3.20 -2.24 -5.57
N PHE A 208 2.26 -1.29 -5.56
CA PHE A 208 2.47 0.07 -6.03
C PHE A 208 2.16 1.07 -4.92
N HIS A 209 3.11 1.97 -4.67
CA HIS A 209 2.90 3.15 -3.87
C HIS A 209 2.61 4.31 -4.83
N TRP A 210 1.31 4.63 -5.03
CA TRP A 210 0.83 5.42 -6.15
C TRP A 210 -0.46 6.21 -5.86
N GLY A 211 -0.91 7.00 -6.83
CA GLY A 211 -2.24 7.59 -6.85
C GLY A 211 -2.37 8.91 -6.12
N LEU A 212 -3.60 9.23 -5.78
CA LEU A 212 -3.99 10.53 -5.25
C LEU A 212 -4.29 10.47 -3.75
N HIS A 213 -3.61 11.32 -2.96
CA HIS A 213 -3.89 11.51 -1.53
C HIS A 213 -5.33 11.95 -1.27
N PHE A 214 -6.03 11.27 -0.37
CA PHE A 214 -7.27 11.71 0.29
C PHE A 214 -8.41 12.14 -0.65
N THR A 215 -8.27 11.98 -1.96
CA THR A 215 -9.28 12.33 -2.94
C THR A 215 -10.29 11.19 -3.03
N HIS A 216 -11.52 11.44 -2.58
CA HIS A 216 -12.58 10.43 -2.56
C HIS A 216 -12.79 9.84 -3.97
N ALA A 217 -12.82 8.53 -4.07
CA ALA A 217 -12.99 7.72 -5.27
C ALA A 217 -11.93 7.90 -6.38
N ASP A 218 -11.49 9.11 -6.71
CA ASP A 218 -10.66 9.41 -7.89
C ASP A 218 -9.40 8.55 -7.98
N LEU A 219 -9.13 8.06 -9.20
CA LEU A 219 -7.88 7.42 -9.61
C LEU A 219 -7.19 8.32 -10.64
N ALA A 220 -5.86 8.40 -10.59
CA ALA A 220 -5.11 9.06 -11.64
C ALA A 220 -5.05 8.16 -12.89
N GLU A 221 -5.01 8.76 -14.08
CA GLU A 221 -5.04 8.00 -15.36
C GLU A 221 -3.95 6.93 -15.42
N TYR A 222 -2.75 7.23 -14.93
CA TYR A 222 -1.64 6.28 -14.96
C TYR A 222 -1.85 5.05 -14.06
N GLU A 223 -2.67 5.14 -13.01
CA GLU A 223 -2.95 3.98 -12.13
C GLU A 223 -3.64 2.86 -12.92
N LEU A 224 -4.58 3.22 -13.80
CA LEU A 224 -5.24 2.25 -14.70
C LEU A 224 -4.27 1.66 -15.70
N GLU A 225 -3.50 2.51 -16.39
CA GLU A 225 -2.52 2.09 -17.41
C GLU A 225 -1.48 1.14 -16.81
N VAL A 226 -0.90 1.50 -15.67
CA VAL A 226 0.14 0.71 -14.98
C VAL A 226 -0.43 -0.58 -14.40
N GLY A 227 -1.59 -0.51 -13.73
CA GLY A 227 -2.25 -1.68 -13.14
C GLY A 227 -2.61 -2.73 -14.20
N HIS A 228 -3.22 -2.28 -15.30
CA HIS A 228 -3.56 -3.16 -16.41
C HIS A 228 -2.31 -3.76 -17.08
N ALA A 229 -1.28 -2.94 -17.33
CA ALA A 229 -0.02 -3.44 -17.90
C ALA A 229 0.69 -4.45 -16.99
N ALA A 230 0.63 -4.27 -15.67
CA ALA A 230 1.18 -5.24 -14.72
C ALA A 230 0.47 -6.60 -14.84
N ILE A 231 -0.86 -6.60 -14.86
CA ILE A 231 -1.65 -7.83 -15.09
C ILE A 231 -1.33 -8.44 -16.46
N ASP A 232 -1.27 -7.65 -17.52
CA ASP A 232 -0.96 -8.10 -18.89
C ASP A 232 0.44 -8.69 -19.02
N CYS A 233 1.36 -8.31 -18.13
CA CYS A 233 2.70 -8.88 -18.05
C CYS A 233 2.78 -10.15 -17.17
N GLY A 234 1.69 -10.54 -16.50
CA GLY A 234 1.60 -11.80 -15.75
C GLY A 234 1.50 -11.67 -14.24
N THR A 235 1.12 -10.49 -13.71
CA THR A 235 0.81 -10.30 -12.29
C THR A 235 -0.54 -10.94 -11.95
N ASP A 236 -0.61 -11.68 -10.84
CA ASP A 236 -1.83 -12.33 -10.36
C ASP A 236 -2.61 -11.44 -9.37
N LEU A 237 -1.93 -10.51 -8.68
CA LEU A 237 -2.53 -9.61 -7.70
C LEU A 237 -1.76 -8.30 -7.64
N VAL A 238 -2.47 -7.17 -7.66
CA VAL A 238 -1.91 -5.83 -7.43
C VAL A 238 -2.37 -5.27 -6.09
N LEU A 239 -1.43 -4.73 -5.32
CA LEU A 239 -1.64 -4.08 -4.02
C LEU A 239 -1.26 -2.60 -4.11
N GLY A 240 -2.23 -1.70 -4.05
CA GLY A 240 -2.05 -0.25 -4.08
C GLY A 240 -1.99 0.38 -2.70
N HIS A 241 -1.18 1.45 -2.59
CA HIS A 241 -0.86 2.18 -1.34
C HIS A 241 -0.78 3.69 -1.59
N HIS A 242 -0.46 4.49 -0.58
CA HIS A 242 -0.24 5.94 -0.63
C HIS A 242 -1.49 6.80 -0.49
N ALA A 243 -2.61 6.43 -1.06
CA ALA A 243 -3.79 7.30 -1.05
C ALA A 243 -4.30 7.62 0.38
N HIS A 244 -3.89 6.83 1.38
CA HIS A 244 -4.30 6.89 2.80
C HIS A 244 -5.81 6.77 3.03
N ILE A 245 -6.55 6.42 1.99
CA ILE A 245 -7.96 6.03 2.00
C ILE A 245 -8.14 4.81 1.11
N LEU A 246 -9.20 4.06 1.33
CA LEU A 246 -9.56 2.97 0.43
C LEU A 246 -9.92 3.52 -0.95
N LYS A 247 -9.45 2.85 -2.00
CA LYS A 247 -9.85 3.10 -3.39
C LYS A 247 -10.60 1.89 -3.95
N ALA A 248 -11.13 2.05 -5.15
CA ALA A 248 -11.85 0.99 -5.85
C ALA A 248 -11.06 -0.32 -5.92
N ILE A 249 -11.77 -1.42 -5.94
CA ILE A 249 -11.21 -2.74 -6.23
C ILE A 249 -11.66 -3.12 -7.64
N GLU A 250 -10.71 -3.40 -8.50
CA GLU A 250 -10.97 -3.77 -9.88
C GLU A 250 -10.66 -5.24 -10.12
N VAL A 251 -11.48 -5.91 -10.91
CA VAL A 251 -11.15 -7.22 -11.48
C VAL A 251 -10.88 -7.05 -12.95
N TYR A 252 -9.60 -7.13 -13.33
CA TYR A 252 -9.14 -6.99 -14.69
C TYR A 252 -8.61 -8.33 -15.22
N LYS A 253 -9.22 -8.84 -16.29
CA LYS A 253 -8.87 -10.15 -16.88
C LYS A 253 -8.82 -11.31 -15.86
N GLY A 254 -9.71 -11.27 -14.86
CA GLY A 254 -9.80 -12.30 -13.81
C GLY A 254 -8.81 -12.14 -12.66
N ASN A 255 -7.96 -11.11 -12.66
CA ASN A 255 -7.03 -10.80 -11.58
C ASN A 255 -7.45 -9.53 -10.83
N VAL A 256 -7.16 -9.46 -9.53
CA VAL A 256 -7.63 -8.38 -8.66
C VAL A 256 -6.59 -7.28 -8.54
N ILE A 257 -7.05 -6.02 -8.65
CA ILE A 257 -6.29 -4.81 -8.37
C ILE A 257 -6.96 -4.10 -7.20
N PHE A 258 -6.30 -4.06 -6.04
CA PHE A 258 -6.64 -3.13 -4.98
C PHE A 258 -5.95 -1.80 -5.29
N HIS A 259 -6.68 -0.79 -5.77
CA HIS A 259 -6.07 0.51 -6.09
C HIS A 259 -5.53 1.23 -4.86
N SER A 260 -6.13 1.02 -3.68
CA SER A 260 -5.51 1.36 -2.39
C SER A 260 -6.12 0.55 -1.26
N LEU A 261 -5.27 0.01 -0.39
CA LEU A 261 -5.66 -0.64 0.86
C LEU A 261 -5.87 0.37 2.01
N GLY A 262 -5.63 1.66 1.78
CA GLY A 262 -5.69 2.71 2.80
C GLY A 262 -4.56 2.63 3.82
N ASN A 263 -4.70 3.37 4.92
CA ASN A 263 -3.84 3.17 6.09
C ASN A 263 -4.16 1.84 6.77
N PHE A 264 -3.19 1.32 7.52
CA PHE A 264 -3.47 0.19 8.41
C PHE A 264 -3.09 0.54 9.85
N ALA A 265 -1.82 0.58 10.17
CA ALA A 265 -1.32 0.87 11.51
C ALA A 265 -0.43 2.12 11.42
N PHE A 266 -1.01 3.31 11.54
CA PHE A 266 -0.33 4.54 11.19
C PHE A 266 -0.39 5.57 12.32
N ASP A 267 0.72 5.73 13.04
CA ASP A 267 0.89 6.75 14.06
C ASP A 267 1.04 8.14 13.42
N TYR A 268 -0.02 8.91 13.45
CA TYR A 268 -0.01 10.28 12.98
C TYR A 268 -0.88 11.16 13.86
N SER A 269 -0.27 11.78 14.84
CA SER A 269 -0.91 12.78 15.67
C SER A 269 -0.36 14.17 15.37
N ARG A 270 -1.21 15.11 15.06
CA ARG A 270 -0.86 16.52 15.00
C ARG A 270 -1.41 17.24 16.23
N ARG A 271 -0.55 18.03 16.87
CA ARG A 271 -0.99 19.07 17.82
C ARG A 271 -1.76 20.14 17.05
N ALA A 272 -2.56 20.95 17.78
CA ALA A 272 -3.39 22.02 17.21
C ALA A 272 -2.71 22.74 16.04
N THR A 273 -3.46 22.92 14.95
CA THR A 273 -2.99 23.49 13.69
C THR A 273 -3.36 24.97 13.64
N THR A 274 -2.61 25.76 12.85
CA THR A 274 -3.01 27.12 12.54
C THR A 274 -4.26 27.12 11.65
N PRO A 275 -5.06 28.20 11.65
CA PRO A 275 -6.21 28.33 10.75
C PRO A 275 -5.86 28.11 9.27
N GLU A 276 -4.66 28.56 8.85
CA GLU A 276 -4.17 28.40 7.48
C GLU A 276 -3.90 26.92 7.15
N GLU A 277 -3.34 26.16 8.09
CA GLU A 277 -3.11 24.72 7.92
C GLU A 277 -4.43 23.95 7.89
N GLU A 278 -5.42 24.36 8.68
CA GLU A 278 -6.74 23.77 8.67
C GLU A 278 -7.46 24.06 7.34
N ALA A 279 -7.46 25.33 6.89
CA ALA A 279 -8.05 25.71 5.61
C ALA A 279 -7.43 24.93 4.44
N ARG A 280 -6.11 24.72 4.48
CA ARG A 280 -5.42 23.94 3.48
C ARG A 280 -5.81 22.45 3.51
N ARG A 281 -6.00 21.84 4.69
CA ARG A 281 -6.48 20.44 4.77
C ARG A 281 -7.89 20.32 4.20
N LEU A 282 -8.78 21.23 4.57
CA LEU A 282 -10.15 21.25 4.07
C LEU A 282 -10.22 21.47 2.55
N SER A 283 -9.21 22.12 1.94
CA SER A 283 -9.13 22.25 0.48
C SER A 283 -8.77 20.92 -0.23
N PHE A 284 -8.05 20.01 0.44
CA PHE A 284 -7.76 18.67 -0.09
C PHE A 284 -8.90 17.70 0.17
N ASN A 285 -9.46 17.73 1.38
CA ASN A 285 -10.59 16.86 1.75
C ASN A 285 -11.50 17.62 2.71
N PRO A 286 -12.76 17.93 2.31
CA PRO A 286 -13.70 18.68 3.14
C PRO A 286 -14.08 17.99 4.46
N THR A 287 -13.84 16.67 4.57
CA THR A 287 -14.10 15.90 5.79
C THR A 287 -12.93 15.94 6.77
N TRP A 288 -11.79 16.54 6.41
CA TRP A 288 -10.58 16.56 7.23
C TRP A 288 -10.65 17.59 8.37
N LYS A 289 -11.64 17.42 9.23
CA LYS A 289 -11.81 18.21 10.44
C LYS A 289 -11.11 17.55 11.62
N TYR A 290 -10.67 18.36 12.58
CA TYR A 290 -10.15 17.83 13.84
C TYR A 290 -11.28 17.12 14.61
N ASP A 291 -10.98 15.90 15.08
CA ASP A 291 -11.88 15.11 15.89
C ASP A 291 -11.16 14.75 17.20
N PRO A 292 -11.64 15.22 18.36
CA PRO A 292 -11.01 14.95 19.66
C PRO A 292 -10.94 13.44 20.01
N GLU A 293 -11.90 12.65 19.53
CA GLU A 293 -11.91 11.18 19.74
C GLU A 293 -10.80 10.49 18.95
N TYR A 294 -10.28 11.15 17.90
CA TYR A 294 -9.20 10.68 17.04
C TYR A 294 -7.92 11.51 17.17
N ALA A 295 -7.65 12.06 18.35
CA ALA A 295 -6.44 12.86 18.60
C ALA A 295 -5.13 12.11 18.32
N GLY A 296 -5.11 10.78 18.43
CA GLY A 296 -3.98 9.91 18.07
C GLY A 296 -3.92 9.53 16.60
N TYR A 297 -4.98 9.83 15.82
CA TYR A 297 -5.09 9.49 14.41
C TYR A 297 -5.79 10.64 13.65
N THR A 298 -5.04 11.66 13.29
CA THR A 298 -5.58 12.94 12.78
C THR A 298 -5.73 12.99 11.26
N PHE A 299 -5.97 11.86 10.62
CA PHE A 299 -6.32 11.74 9.21
C PHE A 299 -7.80 12.10 8.94
N PRO A 300 -8.20 12.30 7.66
CA PRO A 300 -9.62 12.44 7.30
C PRO A 300 -10.46 11.26 7.78
N VAL A 301 -11.79 11.48 7.87
CA VAL A 301 -12.72 10.42 8.29
C VAL A 301 -12.62 9.18 7.41
N ASP A 302 -12.49 9.36 6.09
CA ASP A 302 -12.38 8.27 5.12
C ASP A 302 -11.13 7.39 5.37
N SER A 303 -10.08 7.95 5.94
CA SER A 303 -8.85 7.21 6.28
C SER A 303 -9.01 6.26 7.48
N ARG A 304 -10.14 6.32 8.19
CA ARG A 304 -10.43 5.38 9.30
C ARG A 304 -10.85 4.01 8.79
N GLN A 305 -11.28 3.91 7.55
CA GLN A 305 -11.63 2.65 6.89
C GLN A 305 -10.40 2.01 6.29
N THR A 306 -10.24 0.71 6.52
CA THR A 306 -9.12 -0.08 5.98
C THR A 306 -9.56 -1.54 5.82
N VAL A 307 -8.72 -2.33 5.16
CA VAL A 307 -8.99 -3.75 4.96
C VAL A 307 -7.72 -4.60 5.18
N VAL A 308 -7.92 -5.85 5.55
CA VAL A 308 -6.91 -6.89 5.40
C VAL A 308 -7.26 -7.68 4.14
N ALA A 309 -6.53 -7.45 3.04
CA ALA A 309 -6.69 -8.25 1.83
C ALA A 309 -6.21 -9.68 2.10
N LYS A 310 -6.99 -10.67 1.64
CA LYS A 310 -6.68 -12.09 1.81
C LYS A 310 -6.71 -12.80 0.46
N CYS A 311 -5.74 -13.68 0.24
CA CYS A 311 -5.73 -14.58 -0.90
C CYS A 311 -5.58 -16.01 -0.42
N LEU A 312 -6.43 -16.88 -0.95
CA LEU A 312 -6.27 -18.33 -0.84
C LEU A 312 -5.58 -18.82 -2.12
N ILE A 313 -4.46 -19.48 -1.94
CA ILE A 313 -3.65 -20.01 -3.04
C ILE A 313 -3.69 -21.53 -2.95
N SER A 314 -4.12 -22.20 -4.01
CA SER A 314 -4.14 -23.64 -4.15
C SER A 314 -3.81 -24.04 -5.59
N ASP A 315 -3.21 -25.21 -5.79
CA ASP A 315 -2.89 -25.71 -7.12
C ASP A 315 -2.11 -24.68 -7.99
N LYS A 316 -1.19 -23.94 -7.35
CA LYS A 316 -0.31 -22.92 -7.99
C LYS A 316 -1.05 -21.76 -8.64
N ARG A 317 -2.21 -21.40 -8.12
CA ARG A 317 -3.00 -20.24 -8.56
C ARG A 317 -3.75 -19.62 -7.38
N ILE A 318 -4.10 -18.34 -7.51
CA ILE A 318 -5.04 -17.72 -6.58
C ILE A 318 -6.42 -18.31 -6.86
N SER A 319 -6.98 -18.99 -5.86
CA SER A 319 -8.30 -19.64 -5.95
C SER A 319 -9.41 -18.76 -5.36
N ARG A 320 -9.05 -17.77 -4.52
CA ARG A 320 -10.01 -16.84 -3.92
C ARG A 320 -9.27 -15.57 -3.51
N VAL A 321 -9.86 -14.42 -3.81
CA VAL A 321 -9.48 -13.13 -3.24
C VAL A 321 -10.65 -12.62 -2.40
N SER A 322 -10.36 -12.18 -1.19
CA SER A 322 -11.32 -11.60 -0.25
C SER A 322 -10.64 -10.52 0.58
N PHE A 323 -11.40 -9.84 1.42
CA PHE A 323 -10.85 -8.96 2.43
C PHE A 323 -11.65 -9.04 3.73
N LEU A 324 -11.00 -8.72 4.84
CA LEU A 324 -11.65 -8.47 6.12
C LEU A 324 -11.79 -6.95 6.28
N PRO A 325 -13.01 -6.42 6.40
CA PRO A 325 -13.23 -5.03 6.75
C PRO A 325 -12.60 -4.70 8.11
N ALA A 326 -11.95 -3.55 8.20
CA ALA A 326 -11.34 -3.08 9.43
C ALA A 326 -11.51 -1.57 9.61
N HIS A 327 -11.41 -1.10 10.85
CA HIS A 327 -11.55 0.30 11.20
C HIS A 327 -10.41 0.73 12.11
N ILE A 328 -9.81 1.88 11.82
CA ILE A 328 -8.73 2.44 12.63
C ILE A 328 -9.34 3.30 13.73
N ASN A 329 -9.09 2.95 14.98
CA ASN A 329 -9.61 3.67 16.14
C ASN A 329 -8.81 4.95 16.46
N GLY A 330 -9.27 5.74 17.43
CA GLY A 330 -8.64 7.00 17.83
C GLY A 330 -7.22 6.87 18.40
N ARG A 331 -6.72 5.64 18.61
CA ARG A 331 -5.36 5.32 19.01
C ARG A 331 -4.50 4.81 17.86
N ALA A 332 -4.94 5.01 16.62
CA ALA A 332 -4.29 4.52 15.40
C ALA A 332 -4.13 3.00 15.34
N GLN A 333 -5.01 2.25 16.01
CA GLN A 333 -5.00 0.79 16.01
C GLN A 333 -6.09 0.28 15.07
N PRO A 334 -5.77 -0.55 14.07
CA PRO A 334 -6.78 -1.19 13.23
C PRO A 334 -7.52 -2.30 14.00
N GLU A 335 -8.84 -2.30 13.90
CA GLU A 335 -9.75 -3.28 14.49
C GLU A 335 -10.50 -4.00 13.35
N ILE A 336 -10.42 -5.33 13.31
CA ILE A 336 -11.19 -6.11 12.34
C ILE A 336 -12.66 -6.07 12.75
N LEU A 337 -13.53 -5.75 11.82
CA LEU A 337 -14.96 -5.62 12.07
C LEU A 337 -15.63 -6.98 12.01
N SER A 338 -16.39 -7.33 13.06
CA SER A 338 -17.28 -8.48 13.01
C SER A 338 -18.50 -8.20 12.12
N ARG A 339 -19.18 -9.25 11.68
CA ARG A 339 -20.38 -9.11 10.83
C ARG A 339 -21.49 -8.30 11.48
N ASP A 340 -21.59 -8.32 12.81
CA ASP A 340 -22.61 -7.61 13.58
C ASP A 340 -22.27 -6.13 13.83
N ASP A 341 -21.06 -5.69 13.51
CA ASP A 341 -20.66 -4.28 13.61
C ASP A 341 -21.25 -3.50 12.42
N LYS A 342 -22.02 -2.45 12.70
CA LYS A 342 -22.63 -1.62 11.65
C LYS A 342 -21.60 -1.03 10.66
N ARG A 343 -20.37 -0.76 11.13
CA ARG A 343 -19.28 -0.25 10.30
C ARG A 343 -18.85 -1.23 9.22
N PHE A 344 -19.15 -2.54 9.38
CA PHE A 344 -18.89 -3.56 8.37
C PHE A 344 -19.65 -3.26 7.08
N ASP A 345 -20.99 -3.10 7.17
CA ASP A 345 -21.81 -2.81 6.00
C ASP A 345 -21.55 -1.40 5.43
N GLU A 346 -21.24 -0.42 6.29
CA GLU A 346 -20.85 0.93 5.85
C GLU A 346 -19.60 0.88 4.96
N LEU A 347 -18.56 0.14 5.36
CA LEU A 347 -17.32 -0.02 4.58
C LEU A 347 -17.56 -0.79 3.27
N VAL A 348 -18.32 -1.88 3.32
CA VAL A 348 -18.62 -2.66 2.10
C VAL A 348 -19.43 -1.83 1.10
N ASN A 349 -20.39 -1.03 1.57
CA ASN A 349 -21.17 -0.15 0.71
C ASN A 349 -20.30 0.98 0.13
N TYR A 350 -19.41 1.57 0.93
CA TYR A 350 -18.41 2.54 0.46
C TYR A 350 -17.57 1.96 -0.70
N LEU A 351 -17.00 0.76 -0.53
CA LEU A 351 -16.22 0.12 -1.59
C LEU A 351 -17.06 -0.17 -2.85
N LYS A 352 -18.30 -0.62 -2.69
CA LYS A 352 -19.23 -0.82 -3.82
C LYS A 352 -19.47 0.49 -4.58
N GLU A 353 -19.74 1.56 -3.86
CA GLU A 353 -20.02 2.88 -4.43
C GLU A 353 -18.85 3.38 -5.27
N ILE A 354 -17.65 3.45 -4.68
CA ILE A 354 -16.47 3.96 -5.38
C ILE A 354 -16.02 3.04 -6.54
N THR A 355 -16.30 1.74 -6.46
CA THR A 355 -16.04 0.78 -7.56
C THR A 355 -16.97 1.05 -8.75
N ILE A 356 -18.26 1.27 -8.49
CA ILE A 356 -19.25 1.59 -9.54
C ILE A 356 -18.95 2.95 -10.19
N GLN A 357 -18.50 3.94 -9.42
CA GLN A 357 -18.14 5.27 -9.95
C GLN A 357 -17.03 5.21 -11.02
N HIS A 358 -16.13 4.21 -10.94
CA HIS A 358 -15.12 3.96 -11.96
C HIS A 358 -15.59 3.09 -13.12
N GLY A 359 -16.85 2.63 -13.11
CA GLY A 359 -17.39 1.73 -14.12
C GLY A 359 -16.86 0.29 -14.02
N PHE A 360 -16.29 -0.08 -12.89
CA PHE A 360 -15.86 -1.45 -12.63
C PHE A 360 -17.06 -2.31 -12.23
N ASP A 361 -17.12 -3.55 -12.71
CA ASP A 361 -18.21 -4.49 -12.46
C ASP A 361 -17.90 -5.51 -11.36
N THR A 362 -16.87 -5.26 -10.56
CA THR A 362 -16.45 -6.09 -9.43
C THR A 362 -17.61 -6.40 -8.50
N LYS A 363 -17.81 -7.67 -8.18
CA LYS A 363 -18.87 -8.14 -7.28
C LYS A 363 -18.30 -8.41 -5.89
N TYR A 364 -19.14 -8.16 -4.90
CA TYR A 364 -18.79 -8.36 -3.49
C TYR A 364 -19.80 -9.32 -2.86
N ALA A 365 -19.35 -10.47 -2.37
CA ALA A 365 -20.17 -11.44 -1.66
C ALA A 365 -19.67 -11.61 -0.22
N VAL A 366 -20.57 -11.45 0.75
CA VAL A 366 -20.23 -11.62 2.18
C VAL A 366 -20.27 -13.09 2.54
N ASP A 367 -19.17 -13.58 3.18
CA ASP A 367 -19.03 -14.94 3.70
C ASP A 367 -18.45 -14.88 5.13
N GLY A 368 -19.32 -14.91 6.12
CA GLY A 368 -18.96 -14.67 7.52
C GLY A 368 -18.42 -13.24 7.72
N GLU A 369 -17.19 -13.12 8.19
CA GLU A 369 -16.49 -11.84 8.37
C GLU A 369 -15.67 -11.43 7.14
N GLU A 370 -15.61 -12.25 6.11
CA GLU A 370 -14.91 -11.96 4.87
C GLU A 370 -15.86 -11.42 3.80
N VAL A 371 -15.32 -10.57 2.96
CA VAL A 371 -15.98 -10.10 1.73
C VAL A 371 -15.20 -10.63 0.54
N ILE A 372 -15.81 -11.52 -0.21
CA ILE A 372 -15.21 -12.14 -1.40
C ILE A 372 -15.34 -11.16 -2.57
N VAL A 373 -14.25 -11.03 -3.33
CA VAL A 373 -14.19 -10.23 -4.55
C VAL A 373 -14.39 -11.14 -5.75
N TRP A 374 -15.37 -10.84 -6.61
CA TRP A 374 -15.65 -11.58 -7.84
C TRP A 374 -15.40 -10.75 -9.09
N PRO A 375 -15.00 -11.38 -10.23
CA PRO A 375 -14.99 -10.73 -11.52
C PRO A 375 -16.39 -10.29 -11.97
#